data_4b806a5262a121af4ac2ffc7d92c34ed
#
_entry.id   4b806a5262a121af4ac2ffc7d92c34ed
#
_cell.length_a   1.000
_cell.length_b   1.000
_cell.length_c   1.000
_cell.angle_alpha   90.00
_cell.angle_beta   90.00
_cell.angle_gamma   90.00
#
_symmetry.space_group_name_H-M   'P 1'
#
loop_
_entity.id
_entity.type
_entity.pdbx_description
1 polymer ?
#
loop_
_entity_poly.entity_id
_entity_poly.type
_entity_poly.pdbx_seq_one_letter_code
_entity_poly.pdbx_strand_id
1 'polypeptide(L)'
;MTHPRAIAGIVGVLLSVISMAVGAAGQGDARGADLIVPHESWSCGLPDGIPRPEGGTLVFEAEMTLDRVADIGRTQYGQRQVAVVQGGTLTGTRVNGSVMTGALDFELTLANGVIEVEQIYVLRTSDGRYVYVRAAGTGADAKDVRLVMDFEAPTASDIAWLNAGTYVGRRVLNATSRTMTLRVYDVSAAKPAAGSRQAVRITKPAGVPPQPWDYRKAAPIEKRGNQLITETVTLSPSQSVGPSKRGPRNIIPITGGELTGRIAGKVLPGGADYQNLSPPATIDARYLWQTADGEIIIVRNGGAFGSLVPTFEVRVESSYAWLNTGTYLSSNPEMRPGGVGLTFFESTR
;
A
#
# COMPACT_ATOMS: atom_id res chain seq x y z
N MET A 1 27.72 -75.72 27.77
CA MET A 1 26.43 -75.18 28.14
C MET A 1 26.20 -73.97 27.27
N THR A 2 25.40 -74.12 26.26
CA THR A 2 25.29 -73.25 25.09
C THR A 2 24.13 -72.27 25.23
N HIS A 3 24.41 -70.99 25.03
CA HIS A 3 23.39 -69.96 24.93
C HIS A 3 22.96 -69.77 23.45
N PRO A 4 21.68 -69.68 23.16
CA PRO A 4 21.20 -69.26 21.81
C PRO A 4 21.08 -67.74 21.71
N ARG A 5 21.60 -67.22 20.63
CA ARG A 5 21.44 -65.80 20.19
C ARG A 5 20.04 -65.61 19.57
N ALA A 6 19.30 -64.61 20.05
CA ALA A 6 18.08 -64.13 19.43
C ALA A 6 18.42 -63.13 18.33
N ILE A 7 17.88 -63.37 17.15
CA ILE A 7 17.95 -62.43 15.98
C ILE A 7 16.70 -61.56 16.05
N ALA A 8 16.85 -60.26 16.25
CA ALA A 8 15.77 -59.31 16.14
C ALA A 8 15.67 -58.81 14.68
N GLY A 9 14.61 -59.18 14.00
CA GLY A 9 14.31 -58.64 12.67
C GLY A 9 13.71 -57.25 12.77
N ILE A 10 14.34 -56.29 12.13
CA ILE A 10 13.82 -54.90 11.96
C ILE A 10 12.93 -54.91 10.71
N VAL A 11 11.62 -54.79 10.92
CA VAL A 11 10.66 -54.53 9.85
C VAL A 11 10.66 -53.00 9.61
N GLY A 12 11.33 -52.57 8.52
CA GLY A 12 11.29 -51.21 8.05
C GLY A 12 9.94 -50.94 7.36
N VAL A 13 9.11 -50.11 7.98
CA VAL A 13 7.91 -49.55 7.33
C VAL A 13 8.36 -48.34 6.51
N LEU A 14 8.41 -48.49 5.18
CA LEU A 14 8.54 -47.37 4.26
C LEU A 14 7.21 -46.59 4.27
N LEU A 15 7.18 -45.44 4.95
CA LEU A 15 6.13 -44.44 4.74
C LEU A 15 6.46 -43.68 3.44
N SER A 16 5.76 -44.05 2.37
CA SER A 16 5.74 -43.24 1.14
C SER A 16 4.97 -41.94 1.41
N VAL A 17 5.67 -40.84 1.61
CA VAL A 17 5.07 -39.49 1.63
C VAL A 17 4.69 -39.15 0.19
N ILE A 18 3.43 -39.37 -0.16
CA ILE A 18 2.87 -38.82 -1.41
C ILE A 18 2.70 -37.33 -1.17
N SER A 19 3.68 -36.54 -1.62
CA SER A 19 3.52 -35.09 -1.79
C SER A 19 2.49 -34.88 -2.90
N MET A 20 1.23 -34.64 -2.49
CA MET A 20 0.25 -34.08 -3.41
C MET A 20 0.71 -32.65 -3.70
N ALA A 21 1.38 -32.47 -4.84
CA ALA A 21 1.49 -31.17 -5.47
C ALA A 21 0.06 -30.74 -5.82
N VAL A 22 -0.52 -29.87 -4.99
CA VAL A 22 -1.72 -29.11 -5.36
C VAL A 22 -1.28 -28.27 -6.55
N GLY A 23 -1.65 -28.74 -7.74
CA GLY A 23 -1.42 -28.02 -8.98
C GLY A 23 -2.08 -26.65 -8.84
N ALA A 24 -1.29 -25.60 -8.80
CA ALA A 24 -1.74 -24.24 -9.04
C ALA A 24 -2.44 -24.28 -10.40
N ALA A 25 -3.76 -24.14 -10.40
CA ALA A 25 -4.54 -23.99 -11.62
C ALA A 25 -3.92 -22.80 -12.37
N GLY A 26 -3.36 -23.09 -13.56
CA GLY A 26 -2.47 -22.20 -14.28
C GLY A 26 -3.07 -20.82 -14.48
N GLN A 27 -2.50 -19.84 -13.82
CA GLN A 27 -2.50 -18.51 -14.37
C GLN A 27 -1.69 -18.63 -15.68
N GLY A 28 -2.31 -18.32 -16.81
CA GLY A 28 -1.59 -18.21 -18.07
C GLY A 28 -0.35 -17.34 -17.82
N ASP A 29 0.78 -17.67 -18.40
CA ASP A 29 2.05 -16.97 -18.17
C ASP A 29 1.86 -15.46 -18.44
N ALA A 30 1.60 -14.70 -17.38
CA ALA A 30 1.40 -13.27 -17.47
C ALA A 30 2.72 -12.53 -17.79
N ARG A 31 3.84 -13.27 -17.75
CA ARG A 31 5.13 -12.76 -18.20
C ARG A 31 5.05 -12.47 -19.68
N GLY A 32 5.14 -11.18 -19.98
CA GLY A 32 5.06 -10.76 -21.36
C GLY A 32 3.65 -10.58 -21.92
N ALA A 33 2.58 -10.72 -21.15
CA ALA A 33 1.24 -10.37 -21.58
C ALA A 33 1.13 -8.89 -21.99
N ASP A 34 0.45 -8.59 -23.08
CA ASP A 34 0.25 -7.21 -23.51
C ASP A 34 -0.65 -6.44 -22.53
N LEU A 35 -1.65 -7.13 -21.96
CA LEU A 35 -2.53 -6.59 -20.96
C LEU A 35 -2.60 -7.50 -19.72
N ILE A 36 -2.52 -6.91 -18.55
CA ILE A 36 -2.88 -7.56 -17.29
C ILE A 36 -4.23 -6.99 -16.84
N VAL A 37 -5.26 -7.85 -16.80
CA VAL A 37 -6.58 -7.46 -16.31
C VAL A 37 -6.64 -7.78 -14.83
N PRO A 38 -6.73 -6.79 -13.93
CA PRO A 38 -6.85 -7.03 -12.50
C PRO A 38 -8.15 -7.78 -12.19
N HIS A 39 -8.21 -8.49 -11.07
CA HIS A 39 -9.48 -9.05 -10.61
C HIS A 39 -10.42 -7.90 -10.17
N GLU A 40 -11.72 -8.14 -10.26
CA GLU A 40 -12.76 -7.11 -10.06
C GLU A 40 -12.74 -6.43 -8.68
N SER A 41 -12.23 -7.13 -7.66
CA SER A 41 -12.15 -6.60 -6.29
C SER A 41 -10.91 -5.73 -6.06
N TRP A 42 -10.04 -5.51 -7.07
CA TRP A 42 -8.87 -4.65 -6.98
C TRP A 42 -8.95 -3.52 -8.00
N SER A 43 -9.27 -2.32 -7.52
CA SER A 43 -9.40 -1.14 -8.39
C SER A 43 -8.03 -0.53 -8.68
N CYS A 44 -7.51 -0.81 -9.86
CA CYS A 44 -6.28 -0.20 -10.35
C CYS A 44 -6.52 1.02 -11.25
N GLY A 45 -7.77 1.43 -11.49
CA GLY A 45 -8.09 2.54 -12.40
C GLY A 45 -8.12 2.19 -13.89
N LEU A 46 -7.65 1.00 -14.30
CA LEU A 46 -7.76 0.47 -15.67
C LEU A 46 -8.36 -0.95 -15.63
N PRO A 47 -9.65 -1.10 -15.38
CA PRO A 47 -10.30 -2.41 -15.19
C PRO A 47 -10.28 -3.28 -16.44
N ASP A 48 -10.22 -2.69 -17.64
CA ASP A 48 -10.18 -3.41 -18.91
C ASP A 48 -8.78 -3.99 -19.23
N GLY A 49 -7.79 -3.62 -18.46
CA GLY A 49 -6.43 -4.13 -18.53
C GLY A 49 -5.36 -3.03 -18.47
N ILE A 50 -4.29 -3.35 -17.78
CA ILE A 50 -3.12 -2.50 -17.63
C ILE A 50 -2.13 -2.88 -18.72
N PRO A 51 -1.83 -1.97 -19.68
CA PRO A 51 -0.89 -2.28 -20.76
C PRO A 51 0.55 -2.38 -20.24
N ARG A 52 1.45 -2.88 -21.10
CA ARG A 52 2.89 -2.77 -20.83
C ARG A 52 3.28 -1.31 -20.78
N PRO A 53 3.97 -0.86 -19.73
CA PRO A 53 4.40 0.52 -19.62
C PRO A 53 5.27 0.96 -20.83
N GLU A 54 6.17 0.11 -21.26
CA GLU A 54 7.15 0.38 -22.32
C GLU A 54 6.53 0.60 -23.71
N GLY A 55 5.24 0.31 -23.88
CA GLY A 55 4.46 0.69 -25.06
C GLY A 55 4.11 2.17 -25.15
N GLY A 56 4.28 2.91 -24.05
CA GLY A 56 4.07 4.36 -23.96
C GLY A 56 5.34 5.18 -24.09
N THR A 57 5.21 6.48 -23.84
CA THR A 57 6.35 7.42 -23.81
C THR A 57 6.84 7.58 -22.37
N LEU A 58 8.13 7.38 -22.12
CA LEU A 58 8.72 7.58 -20.80
C LEU A 58 8.52 9.03 -20.34
N VAL A 59 7.90 9.20 -19.18
CA VAL A 59 7.64 10.50 -18.55
C VAL A 59 8.78 10.84 -17.60
N PHE A 60 9.10 9.90 -16.70
CA PHE A 60 10.21 10.02 -15.76
C PHE A 60 10.62 8.64 -15.21
N GLU A 61 11.81 8.61 -14.67
CA GLU A 61 12.31 7.56 -13.79
C GLU A 61 12.52 8.13 -12.39
N ALA A 62 12.06 7.41 -11.37
CA ALA A 62 12.35 7.71 -9.98
C ALA A 62 13.22 6.62 -9.38
N GLU A 63 14.36 7.01 -8.81
CA GLU A 63 15.23 6.15 -8.02
C GLU A 63 15.09 6.51 -6.55
N MET A 64 14.62 5.57 -5.75
CA MET A 64 14.27 5.79 -4.35
C MET A 64 15.14 4.96 -3.42
N THR A 65 15.57 5.57 -2.33
CA THR A 65 16.17 4.90 -1.17
C THR A 65 15.08 4.67 -0.13
N LEU A 66 15.07 3.50 0.47
CA LEU A 66 14.10 3.12 1.49
C LEU A 66 14.72 3.24 2.88
N ASP A 67 13.99 3.85 3.80
CA ASP A 67 14.32 3.86 5.21
C ASP A 67 14.21 2.43 5.77
N ARG A 68 13.10 1.76 5.44
CA ARG A 68 12.85 0.37 5.82
C ARG A 68 11.89 -0.32 4.84
N VAL A 69 11.92 -1.64 4.88
CA VAL A 69 10.84 -2.50 4.40
C VAL A 69 10.33 -3.26 5.61
N ALA A 70 9.14 -2.88 6.09
CA ALA A 70 8.50 -3.50 7.23
C ALA A 70 7.74 -4.75 6.78
N ASP A 71 8.13 -5.92 7.27
CA ASP A 71 7.37 -7.14 7.09
C ASP A 71 6.26 -7.18 8.15
N ILE A 72 5.01 -7.09 7.71
CA ILE A 72 3.83 -7.19 8.57
C ILE A 72 3.50 -8.66 8.83
N GLY A 73 3.93 -9.54 7.94
CA GLY A 73 3.57 -10.95 7.97
C GLY A 73 2.25 -11.27 7.26
N ARG A 74 1.68 -12.43 7.56
CA ARG A 74 0.42 -12.89 6.99
C ARG A 74 -0.75 -12.14 7.61
N THR A 75 -1.45 -11.34 6.82
CA THR A 75 -2.68 -10.65 7.20
C THR A 75 -3.91 -11.37 6.64
N GLN A 76 -5.10 -10.86 6.91
CA GLN A 76 -6.35 -11.39 6.35
C GLN A 76 -6.42 -11.34 4.82
N TYR A 77 -5.59 -10.49 4.19
CA TYR A 77 -5.55 -10.33 2.73
C TYR A 77 -4.46 -11.18 2.07
N GLY A 78 -3.39 -11.52 2.77
CA GLY A 78 -2.22 -12.25 2.28
C GLY A 78 -0.93 -11.85 3.00
N GLN A 79 0.22 -12.15 2.41
CA GLN A 79 1.51 -11.72 2.96
C GLN A 79 1.72 -10.24 2.66
N ARG A 80 1.89 -9.44 3.71
CA ARG A 80 1.96 -7.97 3.64
C ARG A 80 3.34 -7.45 4.00
N GLN A 81 3.85 -6.53 3.19
CA GLN A 81 5.00 -5.69 3.55
C GLN A 81 4.74 -4.23 3.18
N VAL A 82 5.44 -3.32 3.84
CA VAL A 82 5.35 -1.88 3.57
C VAL A 82 6.76 -1.31 3.45
N ALA A 83 7.08 -0.76 2.28
CA ALA A 83 8.30 0.00 2.12
C ALA A 83 8.05 1.48 2.46
N VAL A 84 8.91 2.04 3.30
CA VAL A 84 8.91 3.46 3.67
C VAL A 84 10.05 4.14 2.95
N VAL A 85 9.73 5.12 2.12
CA VAL A 85 10.71 5.84 1.29
C VAL A 85 11.39 6.91 2.13
N GLN A 86 12.72 6.90 2.16
CA GLN A 86 13.55 7.94 2.74
C GLN A 86 13.62 9.18 1.85
N GLY A 87 13.58 8.97 0.54
CA GLY A 87 13.65 10.00 -0.49
C GLY A 87 14.09 9.40 -1.82
N GLY A 88 14.21 10.25 -2.84
CA GLY A 88 14.66 9.78 -4.14
C GLY A 88 14.84 10.90 -5.14
N THR A 89 15.45 10.57 -6.28
CA THR A 89 15.60 11.45 -7.43
C THR A 89 14.50 11.17 -8.45
N LEU A 90 14.08 12.21 -9.15
CA LEU A 90 13.13 12.16 -10.24
C LEU A 90 13.81 12.74 -11.48
N THR A 91 13.94 11.94 -12.53
CA THR A 91 14.58 12.33 -13.78
C THR A 91 13.68 12.07 -14.98
N GLY A 92 13.38 13.08 -15.75
CA GLY A 92 12.57 12.98 -16.97
C GLY A 92 12.77 14.16 -17.90
N THR A 93 12.23 14.05 -19.12
CA THR A 93 12.39 15.11 -20.14
C THR A 93 11.57 16.37 -19.85
N ARG A 94 10.43 16.19 -19.15
CA ARG A 94 9.48 17.29 -18.87
C ARG A 94 9.33 17.59 -17.39
N VAL A 95 9.78 16.69 -16.50
CA VAL A 95 9.68 16.85 -15.05
C VAL A 95 10.91 16.23 -14.40
N ASN A 96 11.57 17.02 -13.57
CA ASN A 96 12.72 16.60 -12.76
C ASN A 96 12.50 17.05 -11.33
N GLY A 97 13.15 16.42 -10.37
CA GLY A 97 13.01 16.78 -8.97
C GLY A 97 13.35 15.67 -8.01
N SER A 98 12.52 15.49 -6.99
CA SER A 98 12.71 14.50 -5.94
C SER A 98 11.41 13.82 -5.53
N VAL A 99 11.51 12.59 -5.03
CA VAL A 99 10.47 11.93 -4.24
C VAL A 99 10.66 12.35 -2.79
N MET A 100 9.60 12.83 -2.16
CA MET A 100 9.65 13.31 -0.79
C MET A 100 9.72 12.16 0.21
N THR A 101 10.33 12.42 1.37
CA THR A 101 10.39 11.48 2.48
C THR A 101 9.01 11.10 2.98
N GLY A 102 8.85 9.85 3.41
CA GLY A 102 7.64 9.36 4.04
C GLY A 102 6.63 8.72 3.09
N ALA A 103 6.92 8.68 1.79
CA ALA A 103 6.12 7.92 0.85
C ALA A 103 6.00 6.44 1.28
N LEU A 104 4.84 5.84 1.01
CA LEU A 104 4.54 4.45 1.37
C LEU A 104 4.23 3.62 0.13
N ASP A 105 4.79 2.42 0.12
CA ASP A 105 4.50 1.37 -0.86
C ASP A 105 3.98 0.15 -0.10
N PHE A 106 2.69 -0.13 -0.24
CA PHE A 106 2.02 -1.26 0.38
C PHE A 106 1.98 -2.42 -0.62
N GLU A 107 2.76 -3.45 -0.35
CA GLU A 107 2.76 -4.67 -1.17
C GLU A 107 2.01 -5.78 -0.46
N LEU A 108 1.16 -6.46 -1.20
CA LEU A 108 0.46 -7.66 -0.79
C LEU A 108 0.78 -8.80 -1.76
N THR A 109 1.30 -9.90 -1.25
CA THR A 109 1.47 -11.13 -2.01
C THR A 109 0.35 -12.10 -1.65
N LEU A 110 -0.49 -12.43 -2.64
CA LEU A 110 -1.57 -13.40 -2.49
C LEU A 110 -1.02 -14.84 -2.51
N ALA A 111 -1.79 -15.80 -1.99
CA ALA A 111 -1.38 -17.20 -1.88
C ALA A 111 -1.05 -17.86 -3.24
N ASN A 112 -1.53 -17.32 -4.35
CA ASN A 112 -1.24 -17.77 -5.71
C ASN A 112 -0.04 -17.04 -6.35
N GLY A 113 0.70 -16.24 -5.58
CA GLY A 113 1.89 -15.51 -6.03
C GLY A 113 1.61 -14.17 -6.72
N VAL A 114 0.34 -13.82 -6.92
CA VAL A 114 -0.04 -12.49 -7.42
C VAL A 114 0.37 -11.43 -6.42
N ILE A 115 0.94 -10.35 -6.96
CA ILE A 115 1.33 -9.16 -6.18
C ILE A 115 0.35 -8.04 -6.47
N GLU A 116 -0.17 -7.43 -5.42
CA GLU A 116 -0.96 -6.21 -5.45
C GLU A 116 -0.19 -5.10 -4.74
N VAL A 117 -0.16 -3.93 -5.34
CA VAL A 117 0.58 -2.78 -4.78
C VAL A 117 -0.32 -1.56 -4.75
N GLU A 118 -0.29 -0.85 -3.63
CA GLU A 118 -0.77 0.53 -3.53
C GLU A 118 0.39 1.42 -3.12
N GLN A 119 0.55 2.54 -3.83
CA GLN A 119 1.56 3.55 -3.49
C GLN A 119 0.90 4.90 -3.25
N ILE A 120 1.45 5.62 -2.29
CA ILE A 120 1.05 6.99 -1.99
C ILE A 120 2.29 7.82 -1.66
N TYR A 121 2.50 8.90 -2.40
CA TYR A 121 3.69 9.73 -2.23
C TYR A 121 3.53 11.15 -2.78
N VAL A 122 4.52 11.97 -2.52
CA VAL A 122 4.61 13.34 -3.01
C VAL A 122 5.90 13.49 -3.80
N LEU A 123 5.80 14.08 -4.98
CA LEU A 123 6.95 14.56 -5.75
C LEU A 123 7.13 16.05 -5.48
N ARG A 124 8.38 16.50 -5.51
CA ARG A 124 8.73 17.91 -5.55
C ARG A 124 9.54 18.17 -6.81
N THR A 125 9.03 19.00 -7.68
CA THR A 125 9.73 19.39 -8.91
C THR A 125 10.95 20.27 -8.60
N SER A 126 11.89 20.36 -9.55
CA SER A 126 13.11 21.17 -9.38
C SER A 126 12.84 22.66 -9.15
N ASP A 127 11.69 23.16 -9.61
CA ASP A 127 11.21 24.54 -9.35
C ASP A 127 10.36 24.65 -8.08
N GLY A 128 10.28 23.58 -7.27
CA GLY A 128 9.73 23.60 -5.92
C GLY A 128 8.24 23.28 -5.79
N ARG A 129 7.53 22.93 -6.85
CA ARG A 129 6.10 22.54 -6.78
C ARG A 129 5.93 21.12 -6.28
N TYR A 130 4.84 20.90 -5.55
CA TYR A 130 4.48 19.55 -5.09
C TYR A 130 3.44 18.92 -6.02
N VAL A 131 3.53 17.61 -6.19
CA VAL A 131 2.56 16.78 -6.91
C VAL A 131 2.21 15.60 -6.00
N TYR A 132 0.93 15.44 -5.70
CA TYR A 132 0.44 14.27 -4.99
C TYR A 132 0.23 13.11 -5.96
N VAL A 133 0.63 11.91 -5.55
CA VAL A 133 0.53 10.70 -6.37
C VAL A 133 -0.07 9.58 -5.58
N ARG A 134 -1.06 8.95 -6.17
CA ARG A 134 -1.59 7.65 -5.73
C ARG A 134 -1.51 6.67 -6.88
N ALA A 135 -1.04 5.48 -6.61
CA ALA A 135 -0.95 4.45 -7.62
C ALA A 135 -1.46 3.12 -7.08
N ALA A 136 -2.02 2.31 -7.95
CA ALA A 136 -2.35 0.93 -7.65
C ALA A 136 -2.07 0.05 -8.85
N GLY A 137 -1.72 -1.19 -8.57
CA GLY A 137 -1.40 -2.12 -9.64
C GLY A 137 -1.31 -3.55 -9.19
N THR A 138 -0.99 -4.39 -10.15
CA THR A 138 -0.86 -5.82 -9.93
C THR A 138 0.22 -6.40 -10.83
N GLY A 139 0.68 -7.58 -10.48
CA GLY A 139 1.61 -8.38 -11.27
C GLY A 139 1.50 -9.85 -10.94
N ALA A 140 1.87 -10.69 -11.89
CA ALA A 140 1.95 -12.13 -11.64
C ALA A 140 3.21 -12.51 -10.85
N ASP A 141 4.22 -11.64 -10.87
CA ASP A 141 5.43 -11.73 -10.07
C ASP A 141 6.04 -10.35 -9.79
N ALA A 142 7.05 -10.29 -8.93
CA ALA A 142 7.69 -9.05 -8.51
C ALA A 142 8.42 -8.28 -9.63
N LYS A 143 8.67 -8.91 -10.77
CA LYS A 143 9.41 -8.29 -11.90
C LYS A 143 8.47 -7.62 -12.91
N ASP A 144 7.18 -7.96 -12.89
CA ASP A 144 6.18 -7.40 -13.80
C ASP A 144 4.99 -6.79 -13.04
N VAL A 145 5.27 -6.05 -11.97
CA VAL A 145 4.24 -5.23 -11.30
C VAL A 145 4.01 -3.97 -12.13
N ARG A 146 2.78 -3.78 -12.59
CA ARG A 146 2.32 -2.62 -13.36
C ARG A 146 1.42 -1.76 -12.51
N LEU A 147 1.77 -0.49 -12.36
CA LEU A 147 1.05 0.46 -11.53
C LEU A 147 0.31 1.46 -12.41
N VAL A 148 -0.98 1.62 -12.22
CA VAL A 148 -1.74 2.74 -12.77
C VAL A 148 -1.52 3.93 -11.84
N MET A 149 -1.01 5.03 -12.41
CA MET A 149 -0.64 6.22 -11.67
C MET A 149 -1.71 7.29 -11.78
N ASP A 150 -2.07 7.88 -10.68
CA ASP A 150 -2.98 9.02 -10.61
C ASP A 150 -2.25 10.22 -10.00
N PHE A 151 -2.07 11.27 -10.79
CA PHE A 151 -1.37 12.48 -10.39
C PHE A 151 -2.36 13.59 -10.07
N GLU A 152 -2.07 14.32 -8.99
CA GLU A 152 -2.71 15.60 -8.69
C GLU A 152 -1.63 16.68 -8.63
N ALA A 153 -1.45 17.37 -9.76
CA ALA A 153 -0.56 18.51 -9.92
C ALA A 153 -1.36 19.83 -9.80
N PRO A 154 -0.69 20.96 -9.47
CA PRO A 154 -1.34 22.27 -9.45
C PRO A 154 -1.96 22.59 -10.80
N THR A 155 -3.27 22.92 -10.82
CA THR A 155 -4.01 23.13 -12.07
C THR A 155 -3.58 24.36 -12.84
N ALA A 156 -3.05 25.39 -12.16
CA ALA A 156 -2.56 26.62 -12.76
C ALA A 156 -1.02 26.61 -12.93
N SER A 157 -0.46 25.48 -13.40
CA SER A 157 0.99 25.33 -13.58
C SER A 157 1.33 24.67 -14.92
N ASP A 158 2.58 24.77 -15.33
CA ASP A 158 3.12 24.14 -16.54
C ASP A 158 3.22 22.60 -16.42
N ILE A 159 3.11 22.07 -15.20
CA ILE A 159 3.03 20.62 -14.96
C ILE A 159 1.59 20.09 -14.85
N ALA A 160 0.57 20.94 -15.08
CA ALA A 160 -0.85 20.54 -15.02
C ALA A 160 -1.21 19.44 -16.01
N TRP A 161 -0.40 19.22 -17.05
CA TRP A 161 -0.57 18.10 -18.01
C TRP A 161 -0.54 16.73 -17.33
N LEU A 162 0.13 16.58 -16.17
CA LEU A 162 0.11 15.35 -15.39
C LEU A 162 -1.31 14.96 -14.92
N ASN A 163 -2.23 15.90 -14.83
CA ASN A 163 -3.61 15.64 -14.42
C ASN A 163 -4.46 14.95 -15.50
N ALA A 164 -4.04 14.96 -16.77
CA ALA A 164 -4.86 14.57 -17.91
C ALA A 164 -4.42 13.28 -18.60
N GLY A 165 -3.19 12.82 -18.40
CA GLY A 165 -2.66 11.62 -19.05
C GLY A 165 -3.18 10.32 -18.44
N THR A 166 -2.94 9.22 -19.15
CA THR A 166 -3.08 7.86 -18.63
C THR A 166 -1.69 7.30 -18.43
N TYR A 167 -1.32 7.08 -17.18
CA TYR A 167 0.04 6.72 -16.83
C TYR A 167 0.12 5.32 -16.23
N VAL A 168 1.12 4.56 -16.70
CA VAL A 168 1.43 3.24 -16.16
C VAL A 168 2.90 3.20 -15.77
N GLY A 169 3.16 2.71 -14.56
CA GLY A 169 4.51 2.58 -14.01
C GLY A 169 4.99 1.14 -13.97
N ARG A 170 6.29 0.96 -14.20
CA ARG A 170 7.03 -0.27 -13.88
C ARG A 170 7.75 -0.07 -12.56
N ARG A 171 7.38 -0.86 -11.56
CA ARG A 171 8.00 -0.84 -10.25
C ARG A 171 8.93 -2.02 -10.06
N VAL A 172 10.12 -1.77 -9.53
CA VAL A 172 11.06 -2.80 -9.08
C VAL A 172 11.51 -2.46 -7.66
N LEU A 173 11.15 -3.30 -6.69
CA LEU A 173 11.57 -3.20 -5.29
C LEU A 173 12.72 -4.18 -5.04
N ASN A 174 13.79 -3.70 -4.42
CA ASN A 174 14.86 -4.52 -3.87
C ASN A 174 14.94 -4.28 -2.35
N ALA A 175 14.33 -5.18 -1.58
CA ALA A 175 14.30 -5.08 -0.12
C ALA A 175 15.70 -5.23 0.50
N THR A 176 16.58 -6.03 -0.10
CA THR A 176 17.93 -6.26 0.41
C THR A 176 18.81 -5.02 0.31
N SER A 177 18.83 -4.36 -0.84
CA SER A 177 19.55 -3.10 -1.03
C SER A 177 18.80 -1.87 -0.53
N ARG A 178 17.55 -2.04 -0.11
CA ARG A 178 16.63 -0.96 0.29
C ARG A 178 16.52 0.13 -0.79
N THR A 179 16.27 -0.30 -2.01
CA THR A 179 16.07 0.59 -3.16
C THR A 179 14.77 0.24 -3.88
N MET A 180 14.18 1.22 -4.51
CA MET A 180 13.04 1.03 -5.40
C MET A 180 13.20 1.91 -6.63
N THR A 181 12.97 1.32 -7.81
CA THR A 181 12.94 2.06 -9.07
C THR A 181 11.51 2.09 -9.59
N LEU A 182 11.09 3.24 -10.08
CA LEU A 182 9.78 3.42 -10.70
C LEU A 182 9.97 4.17 -12.02
N ARG A 183 9.65 3.51 -13.14
CA ARG A 183 9.61 4.12 -14.47
C ARG A 183 8.18 4.37 -14.86
N VAL A 184 7.81 5.60 -15.15
CA VAL A 184 6.45 6.00 -15.48
C VAL A 184 6.34 6.40 -16.94
N TYR A 185 5.34 5.86 -17.62
CA TYR A 185 5.09 6.05 -19.04
C TYR A 185 3.68 6.61 -19.24
N ASP A 186 3.55 7.55 -20.16
CA ASP A 186 2.27 7.99 -20.68
C ASP A 186 1.82 7.01 -21.77
N VAL A 187 0.75 6.29 -21.48
CA VAL A 187 0.16 5.29 -22.39
C VAL A 187 -1.10 5.80 -23.07
N SER A 188 -1.43 7.09 -22.96
CA SER A 188 -2.64 7.68 -23.55
C SER A 188 -2.75 7.47 -25.07
N ALA A 189 -1.62 7.47 -25.76
CA ALA A 189 -1.51 7.24 -27.19
C ALA A 189 -1.04 5.84 -27.57
N ALA A 190 -0.82 4.95 -26.59
CA ALA A 190 -0.31 3.61 -26.83
C ALA A 190 -1.34 2.79 -27.62
N LYS A 191 -0.98 2.43 -28.84
CA LYS A 191 -1.77 1.50 -29.63
C LYS A 191 -1.37 0.09 -29.27
N PRO A 192 -2.32 -0.82 -29.01
CA PRO A 192 -1.99 -2.22 -28.86
C PRO A 192 -1.33 -2.72 -30.15
N ALA A 193 -0.26 -3.51 -30.00
CA ALA A 193 0.40 -4.13 -31.16
C ALA A 193 -0.63 -4.93 -31.99
N ALA A 194 -0.63 -4.75 -33.30
CA ALA A 194 -1.53 -5.48 -34.19
C ALA A 194 -1.19 -6.98 -34.13
N GLY A 195 -2.14 -7.80 -33.75
CA GLY A 195 -2.11 -9.27 -33.91
C GLY A 195 -1.74 -10.10 -32.68
N SER A 196 -1.30 -9.54 -31.59
CA SER A 196 -0.99 -10.34 -30.38
C SER A 196 -1.66 -9.73 -29.16
N ARG A 197 -2.74 -10.33 -28.67
CA ARG A 197 -3.33 -9.87 -27.44
C ARG A 197 -3.71 -11.03 -26.56
N GLN A 198 -2.75 -11.51 -25.82
CA GLN A 198 -3.10 -12.23 -24.61
C GLN A 198 -3.32 -11.21 -23.50
N ALA A 199 -4.59 -10.90 -23.25
CA ALA A 199 -4.99 -10.32 -22.00
C ALA A 199 -4.96 -11.45 -20.96
N VAL A 200 -4.14 -11.31 -19.93
CA VAL A 200 -4.14 -12.25 -18.82
C VAL A 200 -4.95 -11.65 -17.68
N ARG A 201 -6.03 -12.32 -17.32
CA ARG A 201 -6.83 -11.93 -16.15
C ARG A 201 -6.20 -12.51 -14.90
N ILE A 202 -5.92 -11.63 -13.94
CA ILE A 202 -5.51 -12.01 -12.59
C ILE A 202 -6.70 -12.61 -11.86
N THR A 203 -6.50 -13.77 -11.26
CA THR A 203 -7.51 -14.40 -10.39
C THR A 203 -7.13 -14.20 -8.94
N LYS A 204 -8.14 -13.95 -8.11
CA LYS A 204 -7.97 -13.86 -6.67
C LYS A 204 -8.20 -15.22 -6.03
N PRO A 205 -7.38 -15.64 -5.06
CA PRO A 205 -7.63 -16.87 -4.31
C PRO A 205 -8.99 -16.83 -3.61
N ALA A 206 -9.68 -17.98 -3.58
CA ALA A 206 -10.96 -18.10 -2.89
C ALA A 206 -10.82 -17.79 -1.39
N GLY A 207 -11.82 -17.13 -0.81
CA GLY A 207 -11.88 -16.83 0.62
C GLY A 207 -11.06 -15.59 1.05
N VAL A 208 -10.25 -15.00 0.17
CA VAL A 208 -9.54 -13.75 0.49
C VAL A 208 -10.51 -12.58 0.36
N PRO A 209 -10.71 -11.75 1.41
CA PRO A 209 -11.58 -10.58 1.31
C PRO A 209 -11.00 -9.52 0.37
N PRO A 210 -11.81 -8.63 -0.22
CA PRO A 210 -11.30 -7.50 -1.00
C PRO A 210 -10.55 -6.54 -0.10
N GLN A 211 -9.40 -6.03 -0.58
CA GLN A 211 -8.72 -4.92 0.07
C GLN A 211 -9.57 -3.65 -0.08
N PRO A 212 -9.73 -2.84 0.99
CA PRO A 212 -10.41 -1.57 0.88
C PRO A 212 -9.53 -0.56 0.12
N TRP A 213 -10.04 -0.08 -1.02
CA TRP A 213 -9.40 1.00 -1.78
C TRP A 213 -9.57 2.35 -1.08
N ASP A 214 -10.77 2.64 -0.60
CA ASP A 214 -11.08 3.87 0.11
C ASP A 214 -11.20 3.62 1.62
N TYR A 215 -11.09 4.69 2.41
CA TYR A 215 -11.33 4.58 3.84
C TYR A 215 -12.78 4.18 4.13
N ARG A 216 -12.98 3.44 5.22
CA ARG A 216 -14.32 3.05 5.69
C ARG A 216 -15.11 4.29 6.12
N LYS A 217 -16.37 4.34 5.76
CA LYS A 217 -17.32 5.32 6.31
C LYS A 217 -18.09 4.68 7.47
N ALA A 218 -18.26 5.43 8.55
CA ALA A 218 -19.11 4.99 9.66
C ALA A 218 -20.57 4.96 9.21
N ALA A 219 -21.31 3.95 9.65
CA ALA A 219 -22.77 3.98 9.52
C ALA A 219 -23.36 5.02 10.48
N PRO A 220 -24.50 5.67 10.12
CA PRO A 220 -25.10 6.71 10.98
C PRO A 220 -25.48 6.24 12.40
N ILE A 221 -25.67 4.95 12.58
CA ILE A 221 -26.00 4.33 13.88
C ILE A 221 -24.76 4.15 14.79
N GLU A 222 -23.55 4.18 14.23
CA GLU A 222 -22.32 3.93 14.99
C GLU A 222 -22.03 5.07 15.96
N LYS A 223 -21.69 4.70 17.20
CA LYS A 223 -21.33 5.63 18.28
C LYS A 223 -19.97 5.22 18.87
N ARG A 224 -19.28 6.19 19.46
CA ARG A 224 -18.05 5.93 20.20
C ARG A 224 -18.39 5.17 21.48
N GLY A 225 -17.84 3.96 21.60
CA GLY A 225 -17.87 3.13 22.79
C GLY A 225 -16.66 3.38 23.68
N ASN A 226 -16.05 2.29 24.19
CA ASN A 226 -14.88 2.37 25.05
C ASN A 226 -13.68 2.98 24.33
N GLN A 227 -12.96 3.84 25.02
CA GLN A 227 -11.66 4.32 24.56
C GLN A 227 -10.65 3.16 24.59
N LEU A 228 -9.91 2.99 23.50
CA LEU A 228 -8.93 1.92 23.34
C LEU A 228 -7.49 2.43 23.38
N ILE A 229 -7.20 3.41 22.54
CA ILE A 229 -5.85 3.88 22.27
C ILE A 229 -5.88 5.40 22.17
N THR A 230 -4.85 6.03 22.69
CA THR A 230 -4.55 7.44 22.44
C THR A 230 -3.19 7.51 21.75
N GLU A 231 -3.08 8.33 20.72
CA GLU A 231 -1.80 8.64 20.11
C GLU A 231 -1.51 10.14 20.14
N THR A 232 -0.23 10.47 20.13
CA THR A 232 0.27 11.81 19.83
C THR A 232 1.22 11.68 18.67
N VAL A 233 0.85 12.28 17.53
CA VAL A 233 1.60 12.21 16.27
C VAL A 233 2.43 13.46 16.08
N THR A 234 3.72 13.30 15.82
CA THR A 234 4.61 14.41 15.45
C THR A 234 4.60 14.60 13.94
N LEU A 235 4.54 15.85 13.51
CA LEU A 235 4.36 16.23 12.11
C LEU A 235 5.48 17.15 11.64
N SER A 236 5.81 17.12 10.37
CA SER A 236 6.67 18.10 9.70
C SER A 236 5.81 19.20 9.03
N PRO A 237 6.44 20.29 8.53
CA PRO A 237 5.73 21.30 7.76
C PRO A 237 4.97 20.70 6.58
N SER A 238 3.80 21.27 6.29
CA SER A 238 2.93 20.81 5.22
C SER A 238 3.54 21.01 3.83
N GLN A 239 3.18 20.11 2.92
CA GLN A 239 3.54 20.11 1.51
C GLN A 239 2.26 20.42 0.72
N SER A 240 2.03 21.69 0.43
CA SER A 240 0.83 22.12 -0.28
C SER A 240 0.99 21.96 -1.78
N VAL A 241 0.14 21.15 -2.40
CA VAL A 241 -0.03 21.08 -3.86
C VAL A 241 -0.84 22.30 -4.35
N GLY A 242 -1.71 22.84 -3.49
CA GLY A 242 -2.70 23.83 -3.89
C GLY A 242 -3.86 23.24 -4.68
N PRO A 243 -4.56 24.03 -5.49
CA PRO A 243 -5.67 23.57 -6.32
C PRO A 243 -5.23 22.46 -7.28
N SER A 244 -5.81 21.27 -7.16
CA SER A 244 -5.60 20.13 -8.04
C SER A 244 -6.89 19.78 -8.79
N LYS A 245 -6.84 18.74 -9.65
CA LYS A 245 -8.01 18.26 -10.40
C LYS A 245 -9.16 17.77 -9.50
N ARG A 246 -8.90 17.47 -8.22
CA ARG A 246 -9.93 17.02 -7.25
C ARG A 246 -10.09 17.99 -6.07
N GLY A 247 -9.57 19.19 -6.18
CA GLY A 247 -9.62 20.20 -5.13
C GLY A 247 -8.25 20.52 -4.54
N PRO A 248 -8.19 21.46 -3.59
CA PRO A 248 -6.93 21.81 -2.94
C PRO A 248 -6.38 20.65 -2.13
N ARG A 249 -5.11 20.27 -2.40
CA ARG A 249 -4.39 19.21 -1.69
C ARG A 249 -3.38 19.79 -0.74
N ASN A 250 -3.34 19.22 0.46
CA ASN A 250 -2.32 19.48 1.46
C ASN A 250 -1.86 18.16 2.07
N ILE A 251 -0.56 17.98 2.22
CA ILE A 251 0.02 16.77 2.78
C ILE A 251 0.87 17.16 3.97
N ILE A 252 0.67 16.50 5.12
CA ILE A 252 1.43 16.76 6.33
C ILE A 252 2.18 15.49 6.72
N PRO A 253 3.50 15.39 6.44
CA PRO A 253 4.26 14.18 6.72
C PRO A 253 4.34 13.88 8.21
N ILE A 254 4.24 12.58 8.54
CA ILE A 254 4.35 12.06 9.91
C ILE A 254 5.81 11.73 10.19
N THR A 255 6.33 12.28 11.30
CA THR A 255 7.73 12.11 11.71
C THR A 255 7.90 11.18 12.90
N GLY A 256 6.81 10.75 13.51
CA GLY A 256 6.81 9.83 14.66
C GLY A 256 5.66 10.07 15.59
N GLY A 257 5.80 9.60 16.83
CA GLY A 257 4.82 9.80 17.88
C GLY A 257 4.77 8.68 18.89
N GLU A 258 3.82 8.75 19.80
CA GLU A 258 3.66 7.81 20.91
C GLU A 258 2.24 7.26 20.97
N LEU A 259 2.11 6.02 21.43
CA LEU A 259 0.85 5.31 21.67
C LEU A 259 0.70 4.96 23.13
N THR A 260 -0.49 5.15 23.67
CA THR A 260 -0.86 4.73 25.03
C THR A 260 -2.25 4.10 25.04
N GLY A 261 -2.56 3.37 26.11
CA GLY A 261 -3.84 2.68 26.28
C GLY A 261 -3.73 1.17 26.11
N ARG A 262 -4.68 0.55 25.44
CA ARG A 262 -4.70 -0.90 25.21
C ARG A 262 -3.51 -1.38 24.36
N ILE A 263 -2.94 -0.49 23.56
CA ILE A 263 -1.67 -0.69 22.85
C ILE A 263 -0.72 0.42 23.30
N ALA A 264 0.44 0.03 23.79
CA ALA A 264 1.55 0.92 24.05
C ALA A 264 2.62 0.75 22.96
N GLY A 265 3.29 1.83 22.56
CA GLY A 265 4.27 1.79 21.50
C GLY A 265 4.55 3.16 20.92
N LYS A 266 4.88 3.18 19.63
CA LYS A 266 5.21 4.41 18.91
C LYS A 266 4.60 4.45 17.51
N VAL A 267 4.31 5.66 17.04
CA VAL A 267 4.09 5.94 15.64
C VAL A 267 5.45 5.95 14.95
N LEU A 268 5.62 5.19 13.87
CA LEU A 268 6.86 5.18 13.12
C LEU A 268 6.92 6.39 12.16
N PRO A 269 8.11 6.95 11.94
CA PRO A 269 8.29 7.94 10.87
C PRO A 269 7.89 7.35 9.52
N GLY A 270 7.21 8.14 8.70
CA GLY A 270 6.72 7.76 7.37
C GLY A 270 5.19 7.79 7.29
N GLY A 271 4.69 7.96 6.07
CA GLY A 271 3.30 8.28 5.85
C GLY A 271 2.98 9.75 6.08
N ALA A 272 1.73 10.10 5.96
CA ALA A 272 1.26 11.47 6.10
C ALA A 272 -0.26 11.55 6.31
N ASP A 273 -0.72 12.73 6.69
CA ASP A 273 -2.10 13.16 6.52
C ASP A 273 -2.29 13.68 5.10
N TYR A 274 -2.94 12.91 4.25
CA TYR A 274 -3.26 13.29 2.88
C TYR A 274 -4.63 13.97 2.85
N GLN A 275 -4.62 15.30 2.84
CA GLN A 275 -5.83 16.12 2.97
C GLN A 275 -6.37 16.57 1.61
N ASN A 276 -7.69 16.56 1.46
CA ASN A 276 -8.42 17.32 0.46
C ASN A 276 -9.20 18.41 1.18
N LEU A 277 -8.90 19.67 0.87
CA LEU A 277 -9.47 20.82 1.56
C LEU A 277 -10.78 21.34 0.92
N SER A 278 -11.33 20.63 -0.09
CA SER A 278 -12.68 20.91 -0.60
C SER A 278 -13.72 20.63 0.48
N PRO A 279 -14.75 21.48 0.65
CA PRO A 279 -15.82 21.23 1.61
C PRO A 279 -16.70 20.01 1.24
N PRO A 280 -16.96 19.08 2.17
CA PRO A 280 -16.33 18.98 3.49
C PRO A 280 -14.88 18.49 3.37
N ALA A 281 -13.95 19.15 4.07
CA ALA A 281 -12.55 18.74 4.04
C ALA A 281 -12.37 17.32 4.61
N THR A 282 -11.48 16.56 3.96
CA THR A 282 -11.23 15.15 4.30
C THR A 282 -9.76 14.90 4.55
N ILE A 283 -9.48 13.89 5.38
CA ILE A 283 -8.16 13.30 5.62
C ILE A 283 -8.17 11.84 5.18
N ASP A 284 -7.06 11.36 4.66
CA ASP A 284 -6.73 9.95 4.51
C ASP A 284 -5.32 9.74 5.09
N ALA A 285 -5.23 9.68 6.42
CA ALA A 285 -3.96 9.46 7.12
C ALA A 285 -3.53 8.00 6.95
N ARG A 286 -2.27 7.77 6.56
CA ARG A 286 -1.69 6.44 6.41
C ARG A 286 -0.31 6.40 6.98
N TYR A 287 -0.07 5.48 7.91
CA TYR A 287 1.17 5.37 8.65
C TYR A 287 1.30 4.00 9.34
N LEU A 288 2.38 3.81 10.06
CA LEU A 288 2.66 2.58 10.77
C LEU A 288 2.79 2.83 12.27
N TRP A 289 2.25 1.92 13.07
CA TRP A 289 2.59 1.78 14.48
C TRP A 289 3.61 0.67 14.68
N GLN A 290 4.41 0.80 15.73
CA GLN A 290 5.15 -0.29 16.31
C GLN A 290 4.79 -0.41 17.79
N THR A 291 4.28 -1.57 18.18
CA THR A 291 3.94 -1.87 19.57
C THR A 291 5.20 -2.02 20.43
N ALA A 292 5.06 -1.99 21.75
CA ALA A 292 6.17 -2.14 22.67
C ALA A 292 6.89 -3.50 22.56
N ASP A 293 6.20 -4.54 22.13
CA ASP A 293 6.72 -5.88 21.85
C ASP A 293 7.18 -6.09 20.40
N GLY A 294 7.15 -5.02 19.57
CA GLY A 294 7.77 -4.97 18.25
C GLY A 294 6.87 -5.29 17.07
N GLU A 295 5.58 -5.61 17.25
CA GLU A 295 4.64 -5.83 16.16
C GLU A 295 4.43 -4.54 15.35
N ILE A 296 4.30 -4.68 14.05
CA ILE A 296 4.00 -3.56 13.14
C ILE A 296 2.53 -3.62 12.73
N ILE A 297 1.86 -2.49 12.84
CA ILE A 297 0.44 -2.33 12.52
C ILE A 297 0.31 -1.23 11.46
N ILE A 298 -0.34 -1.55 10.36
CA ILE A 298 -0.74 -0.55 9.37
C ILE A 298 -1.96 0.18 9.89
N VAL A 299 -1.90 1.50 9.87
CA VAL A 299 -2.99 2.39 10.28
C VAL A 299 -3.45 3.20 9.09
N ARG A 300 -4.74 3.21 8.89
CA ARG A 300 -5.42 4.13 8.00
C ARG A 300 -6.53 4.81 8.77
N ASN A 301 -6.48 6.13 8.92
CA ASN A 301 -7.52 6.91 9.59
C ASN A 301 -8.07 7.95 8.63
N GLY A 302 -9.26 7.73 8.10
CA GLY A 302 -9.79 8.55 7.03
C GLY A 302 -11.24 8.98 7.22
N GLY A 303 -11.61 10.06 6.54
CA GLY A 303 -12.97 10.60 6.56
C GLY A 303 -13.00 12.13 6.51
N ALA A 304 -14.20 12.69 6.60
CA ALA A 304 -14.37 14.11 6.83
C ALA A 304 -13.98 14.48 8.27
N PHE A 305 -13.51 15.72 8.48
CA PHE A 305 -13.31 16.23 9.82
C PHE A 305 -14.62 16.12 10.59
N GLY A 306 -14.59 15.53 11.80
CA GLY A 306 -15.75 15.21 12.60
C GLY A 306 -16.22 13.75 12.51
N SER A 307 -15.80 13.01 11.50
CA SER A 307 -16.22 11.62 11.27
C SER A 307 -15.10 10.74 10.74
N LEU A 308 -13.92 10.83 11.37
CA LEU A 308 -12.78 9.99 11.02
C LEU A 308 -12.99 8.54 11.47
N VAL A 309 -12.66 7.62 10.61
CA VAL A 309 -12.82 6.17 10.81
C VAL A 309 -11.50 5.46 10.62
N PRO A 310 -10.91 4.95 11.69
CA PRO A 310 -9.69 4.17 11.60
C PRO A 310 -9.97 2.74 11.14
N THR A 311 -9.04 2.20 10.37
CA THR A 311 -8.90 0.78 10.05
C THR A 311 -7.47 0.37 10.28
N PHE A 312 -7.29 -0.90 10.64
CA PHE A 312 -6.00 -1.45 10.98
C PHE A 312 -5.74 -2.73 10.21
N GLU A 313 -4.48 -3.02 9.97
CA GLU A 313 -4.05 -4.29 9.41
C GLU A 313 -2.82 -4.76 10.18
N VAL A 314 -2.90 -5.96 10.72
CA VAL A 314 -1.84 -6.59 11.51
C VAL A 314 -1.80 -8.09 11.20
N ARG A 315 -0.69 -8.73 11.50
CA ARG A 315 -0.51 -10.18 11.35
C ARG A 315 -1.62 -10.97 12.06
N VAL A 316 -2.19 -11.97 11.39
CA VAL A 316 -3.34 -12.72 11.94
C VAL A 316 -2.99 -13.59 13.14
N GLU A 317 -1.71 -13.93 13.34
CA GLU A 317 -1.20 -14.66 14.51
C GLU A 317 -0.83 -13.75 15.68
N SER A 318 -0.92 -12.42 15.51
CA SER A 318 -0.58 -11.44 16.54
C SER A 318 -1.61 -11.42 17.66
N SER A 319 -1.18 -11.09 18.88
CA SER A 319 -2.08 -10.75 20.00
C SER A 319 -2.96 -9.54 19.71
N TYR A 320 -2.60 -8.74 18.71
CA TYR A 320 -3.35 -7.56 18.24
C TYR A 320 -4.29 -7.87 17.06
N ALA A 321 -4.45 -9.13 16.65
CA ALA A 321 -5.30 -9.53 15.52
C ALA A 321 -6.79 -9.12 15.66
N TRP A 322 -7.24 -8.80 16.89
CA TRP A 322 -8.55 -8.23 17.14
C TRP A 322 -8.77 -6.89 16.41
N LEU A 323 -7.70 -6.17 16.06
CA LEU A 323 -7.76 -4.95 15.25
C LEU A 323 -8.26 -5.21 13.82
N ASN A 324 -7.98 -6.39 13.25
CA ASN A 324 -8.39 -6.74 11.89
C ASN A 324 -9.90 -6.90 11.72
N THR A 325 -10.60 -7.27 12.79
CA THR A 325 -12.03 -7.65 12.76
C THR A 325 -12.94 -6.64 13.46
N GLY A 326 -12.36 -5.76 14.28
CA GLY A 326 -13.09 -4.73 14.99
C GLY A 326 -13.57 -3.60 14.08
N THR A 327 -14.56 -2.85 14.57
CA THR A 327 -14.96 -1.58 13.99
C THR A 327 -14.66 -0.46 14.98
N TYR A 328 -14.11 0.62 14.47
CA TYR A 328 -13.55 1.68 15.29
C TYR A 328 -13.99 3.06 14.80
N LEU A 329 -13.97 4.04 15.70
CA LEU A 329 -14.15 5.45 15.43
C LEU A 329 -13.00 6.25 16.04
N SER A 330 -12.66 7.38 15.43
CA SER A 330 -11.59 8.27 15.90
C SER A 330 -12.16 9.58 16.45
N SER A 331 -11.43 10.21 17.36
CA SER A 331 -11.63 11.63 17.65
C SER A 331 -11.22 12.49 16.45
N ASN A 332 -11.56 13.77 16.48
CA ASN A 332 -10.88 14.74 15.63
C ASN A 332 -9.41 14.92 16.07
N PRO A 333 -8.55 15.34 15.17
CA PRO A 333 -7.21 15.78 15.54
C PRO A 333 -7.28 16.98 16.49
N GLU A 334 -6.50 16.94 17.56
CA GLU A 334 -6.41 18.00 18.56
C GLU A 334 -4.95 18.37 18.78
N MET A 335 -4.66 19.67 18.85
CA MET A 335 -3.30 20.10 19.21
C MET A 335 -2.99 19.72 20.65
N ARG A 336 -1.85 19.05 20.86
CA ARG A 336 -1.33 18.64 22.17
C ARG A 336 0.15 19.00 22.29
N PRO A 337 0.70 19.09 23.51
CA PRO A 337 2.14 19.16 23.67
C PRO A 337 2.82 18.01 22.91
N GLY A 338 3.77 18.33 22.05
CA GLY A 338 4.51 17.35 21.24
C GLY A 338 3.88 16.94 19.90
N GLY A 339 2.68 17.45 19.56
CA GLY A 339 2.10 17.13 18.25
C GLY A 339 0.59 17.22 18.15
N VAL A 340 0.00 16.32 17.39
CA VAL A 340 -1.45 16.20 17.22
C VAL A 340 -1.93 14.93 17.90
N GLY A 341 -2.90 15.07 18.79
CA GLY A 341 -3.50 13.96 19.52
C GLY A 341 -4.74 13.42 18.83
N LEU A 342 -4.88 12.10 18.87
CA LEU A 342 -6.05 11.36 18.43
C LEU A 342 -6.39 10.30 19.48
N THR A 343 -7.67 9.98 19.56
CA THR A 343 -8.19 8.93 20.44
C THR A 343 -9.04 7.98 19.62
N PHE A 344 -8.79 6.69 19.74
CA PHE A 344 -9.53 5.63 19.05
C PHE A 344 -10.46 4.91 20.02
N PHE A 345 -11.66 4.67 19.54
CA PHE A 345 -12.76 4.08 20.30
C PHE A 345 -13.28 2.83 19.60
N GLU A 346 -13.79 1.88 20.37
CA GLU A 346 -14.68 0.87 19.82
C GLU A 346 -15.89 1.54 19.19
N SER A 347 -16.35 1.00 18.07
CA SER A 347 -17.63 1.40 17.50
C SER A 347 -18.73 0.53 18.09
N THR A 348 -19.75 1.16 18.62
CA THR A 348 -20.98 0.50 19.11
C THR A 348 -22.16 0.88 18.22
N ARG A 349 -23.19 0.04 18.19
CA ARG A 349 -24.42 0.26 17.42
C ARG A 349 -25.60 0.55 18.34
#